data_5ba791a7cf22227aef52f3ada1391eaf
#
_entry.id   5ba791a7cf22227aef52f3ada1391eaf
#
_cell.length_a   1.000
_cell.length_b   1.000
_cell.length_c   1.000
_cell.angle_alpha   90.00
_cell.angle_beta   90.00
_cell.angle_gamma   90.00
#
_symmetry.space_group_name_H-M   'P 1'
#
loop_
_entity.id
_entity.type
_entity.pdbx_description
1 polymer ?
#
loop_
_entity_poly.entity_id
_entity_poly.type
_entity_poly.pdbx_seq_one_letter_code
_entity_poly.pdbx_strand_id
1 'polypeptide(L)'
;ELPEPWKELAEKRIHSCHFEFPGSTHSMQIRVDSMTDEKDPITRECCVCNTDESAHSGSRSLKATAVPVNSGERVFVYQKTYYEPKDFHDSRYDPCFSPLVYPGQTVHGSVMLPEYAGEADCSLYVRDLRSGKIFTGKSVHLKKGCWQELSFRIPSWEGALIGEMGVCFDLLMGTEATQTFAGLLDDLWADGTPDYRIDFCQETTEVWTGLHKEVSQFTRLKGHLYLDQGALHLSCADFGEAYTGRYDWKDYTAIFEMTPLTGENNMVNVRVQ
;
A
#
# COMPACT_ATOMS: atom_id res chain seq x y z
N GLU A 1 3.38 22.72 13.03
CA GLU A 1 4.08 22.81 11.72
C GLU A 1 5.19 21.77 11.69
N LEU A 2 5.38 21.10 10.55
CA LEU A 2 6.49 20.19 10.34
C LEU A 2 7.80 20.99 10.27
N PRO A 3 8.86 20.56 10.96
CA PRO A 3 10.18 21.15 10.80
C PRO A 3 10.72 20.98 9.37
N GLU A 4 11.54 21.89 8.91
CA GLU A 4 12.35 21.65 7.72
C GLU A 4 13.44 20.60 8.03
N PRO A 5 13.75 19.65 7.13
CA PRO A 5 13.31 19.57 5.71
C PRO A 5 11.99 18.84 5.47
N TRP A 6 11.32 18.36 6.51
CA TRP A 6 10.13 17.50 6.42
C TRP A 6 8.96 18.19 5.73
N LYS A 7 8.82 19.48 5.91
CA LYS A 7 7.79 20.27 5.22
C LYS A 7 7.97 20.22 3.71
N GLU A 8 9.19 20.48 3.23
CA GLU A 8 9.52 20.44 1.80
C GLU A 8 9.31 19.03 1.21
N LEU A 9 9.70 17.99 1.95
CA LEU A 9 9.51 16.60 1.54
C LEU A 9 8.04 16.20 1.48
N ALA A 10 7.23 16.62 2.48
CA ALA A 10 5.80 16.34 2.50
C ALA A 10 5.04 17.01 1.34
N GLU A 11 5.50 18.18 0.90
CA GLU A 11 4.91 18.89 -0.25
C GLU A 11 5.23 18.22 -1.59
N LYS A 12 6.33 17.49 -1.69
CA LYS A 12 6.81 16.86 -2.94
C LYS A 12 6.41 15.39 -3.07
N ARG A 13 6.13 14.71 -1.96
CA ARG A 13 5.88 13.26 -1.93
C ARG A 13 4.39 12.98 -1.82
N ILE A 14 3.89 12.06 -2.63
CA ILE A 14 2.47 11.67 -2.63
C ILE A 14 2.11 10.96 -1.33
N HIS A 15 2.97 10.07 -0.87
CA HIS A 15 2.81 9.30 0.35
C HIS A 15 4.18 9.12 0.99
N SER A 16 4.30 9.43 2.26
CA SER A 16 5.61 9.44 2.92
C SER A 16 5.54 8.93 4.35
N CYS A 17 6.37 7.93 4.65
CA CYS A 17 6.64 7.42 5.98
C CYS A 17 8.09 7.74 6.33
N HIS A 18 8.29 8.76 7.14
CA HIS A 18 9.62 9.28 7.52
C HIS A 18 10.02 8.95 8.96
N PHE A 19 9.13 8.38 9.76
CA PHE A 19 9.30 7.88 11.13
C PHE A 19 9.87 8.86 12.17
N GLU A 20 10.01 10.16 11.90
CA GLU A 20 10.65 11.13 12.80
C GLU A 20 9.86 11.43 14.08
N PHE A 21 8.56 11.18 14.11
CA PHE A 21 7.76 11.33 15.31
C PHE A 21 7.95 10.13 16.24
N PRO A 22 8.47 10.34 17.48
CA PRO A 22 8.69 9.24 18.43
C PRO A 22 7.45 8.40 18.64
N GLY A 23 7.60 7.09 18.51
CA GLY A 23 6.52 6.11 18.67
C GLY A 23 5.60 5.96 17.44
N SER A 24 5.73 6.80 16.41
CA SER A 24 4.96 6.64 15.18
C SER A 24 5.55 5.54 14.30
N THR A 25 4.74 4.56 13.95
CA THR A 25 5.08 3.51 12.99
C THR A 25 4.39 3.72 11.63
N HIS A 26 3.66 4.82 11.44
CA HIS A 26 2.84 5.09 10.26
C HIS A 26 1.91 3.92 9.89
N SER A 27 1.39 3.20 10.88
CA SER A 27 0.56 2.00 10.70
C SER A 27 1.23 0.87 9.92
N MET A 28 2.56 0.84 9.91
CA MET A 28 3.32 -0.27 9.33
C MET A 28 3.02 -1.57 10.07
N GLN A 29 2.99 -2.65 9.32
CA GLN A 29 2.73 -4.01 9.77
C GLN A 29 3.86 -4.94 9.32
N ILE A 30 3.93 -6.11 9.95
CA ILE A 30 4.89 -7.15 9.59
C ILE A 30 4.18 -8.50 9.47
N ARG A 31 4.55 -9.29 8.48
CA ARG A 31 4.21 -10.71 8.40
C ARG A 31 5.37 -11.52 7.86
N VAL A 32 5.39 -12.80 8.20
CA VAL A 32 6.34 -13.78 7.67
C VAL A 32 5.57 -14.80 6.85
N ASP A 33 5.93 -14.94 5.58
CA ASP A 33 5.38 -15.95 4.70
C ASP A 33 6.39 -17.12 4.60
N SER A 34 5.96 -18.31 5.03
CA SER A 34 6.72 -19.54 4.84
C SER A 34 6.63 -20.01 3.39
N MET A 35 7.78 -20.44 2.84
CA MET A 35 7.83 -21.06 1.52
C MET A 35 7.44 -22.54 1.56
N THR A 36 7.23 -23.11 2.74
CA THR A 36 6.86 -24.52 2.96
C THR A 36 5.39 -24.62 3.35
N ASP A 37 4.68 -25.61 2.79
CA ASP A 37 3.30 -25.99 3.16
C ASP A 37 3.25 -26.68 4.55
N GLU A 38 3.92 -26.16 5.54
CA GLU A 38 3.88 -26.73 6.89
C GLU A 38 2.50 -26.51 7.50
N LYS A 39 1.89 -27.62 7.90
CA LYS A 39 0.53 -27.65 8.47
C LYS A 39 0.43 -27.12 9.90
N ASP A 40 1.55 -26.89 10.55
CA ASP A 40 1.59 -26.38 11.92
C ASP A 40 2.02 -24.93 11.94
N PRO A 41 1.16 -23.99 12.37
CA PRO A 41 1.54 -22.59 12.47
C PRO A 41 2.61 -22.42 13.57
N ILE A 42 3.81 -22.07 13.17
CA ILE A 42 4.86 -21.67 14.12
C ILE A 42 4.38 -20.40 14.81
N THR A 43 4.31 -20.44 16.14
CA THR A 43 4.05 -19.22 16.92
C THR A 43 5.25 -18.27 16.79
N ARG A 44 5.02 -17.10 16.19
CA ARG A 44 6.06 -16.10 15.94
C ARG A 44 5.78 -14.83 16.72
N GLU A 45 6.82 -14.23 17.23
CA GLU A 45 6.78 -12.88 17.75
C GLU A 45 7.22 -11.92 16.64
N CYS A 46 6.28 -11.12 16.15
CA CYS A 46 6.54 -10.12 15.12
C CYS A 46 6.24 -8.73 15.70
N CYS A 47 7.18 -7.81 15.52
CA CYS A 47 7.05 -6.47 16.04
C CYS A 47 7.58 -5.43 15.04
N VAL A 48 6.89 -4.30 14.97
CA VAL A 48 7.41 -3.07 14.36
C VAL A 48 7.42 -1.97 15.41
N CYS A 49 8.51 -1.25 15.50
CA CYS A 49 8.65 -0.13 16.43
C CYS A 49 9.45 1.01 15.81
N ASN A 50 9.14 2.20 16.25
CA ASN A 50 9.92 3.38 15.94
C ASN A 50 11.21 3.37 16.78
N THR A 51 12.37 3.61 16.17
CA THR A 51 13.68 3.49 16.83
C THR A 51 14.60 4.65 16.47
N ASP A 52 15.54 4.95 17.34
CA ASP A 52 16.69 5.84 17.14
C ASP A 52 18.02 5.09 17.03
N GLU A 53 17.96 3.77 16.82
CA GLU A 53 19.16 2.92 16.66
C GLU A 53 20.00 3.36 15.44
N SER A 54 19.35 3.68 14.35
CA SER A 54 19.94 4.24 13.13
C SER A 54 18.85 4.87 12.28
N ALA A 55 19.17 5.88 11.50
CA ALA A 55 18.27 6.51 10.53
C ALA A 55 19.00 6.73 9.20
N HIS A 56 18.29 6.64 8.10
CA HIS A 56 18.79 7.03 6.79
C HIS A 56 18.76 8.55 6.66
N SER A 57 17.65 9.15 7.05
CA SER A 57 17.48 10.59 7.14
C SER A 57 16.93 10.99 8.52
N GLY A 58 17.21 12.21 8.94
CA GLY A 58 16.77 12.66 10.26
C GLY A 58 17.41 11.91 11.42
N SER A 59 16.61 11.42 12.36
CA SER A 59 17.09 10.84 13.62
C SER A 59 16.43 9.50 13.99
N ARG A 60 15.43 9.07 13.25
CA ARG A 60 14.64 7.89 13.59
C ARG A 60 14.26 7.08 12.35
N SER A 61 13.99 5.81 12.55
CA SER A 61 13.51 4.89 11.53
C SER A 61 12.51 3.90 12.11
N LEU A 62 11.98 3.01 11.28
CA LEU A 62 11.20 1.85 11.68
C LEU A 62 12.11 0.63 11.84
N LYS A 63 12.04 -0.04 12.98
CA LYS A 63 12.65 -1.36 13.20
C LYS A 63 11.58 -2.43 13.12
N ALA A 64 11.84 -3.45 12.32
CA ALA A 64 11.00 -4.63 12.20
C ALA A 64 11.76 -5.86 12.71
N THR A 65 11.12 -6.68 13.54
CA THR A 65 11.70 -7.91 14.09
C THR A 65 10.73 -9.06 13.96
N ALA A 66 11.23 -10.25 13.69
CA ALA A 66 10.47 -11.49 13.71
C ALA A 66 11.32 -12.63 14.28
N VAL A 67 10.73 -13.44 15.18
CA VAL A 67 11.37 -14.60 15.79
C VAL A 67 10.35 -15.70 16.11
N PRO A 68 10.64 -16.98 15.87
CA PRO A 68 11.75 -17.46 15.05
C PRO A 68 11.52 -17.25 13.56
N VAL A 69 12.58 -17.17 12.78
CA VAL A 69 12.54 -17.19 11.33
C VAL A 69 13.45 -18.27 10.80
N ASN A 70 13.12 -18.79 9.62
CA ASN A 70 13.89 -19.84 8.95
C ASN A 70 14.43 -19.31 7.63
N SER A 71 15.40 -19.98 7.15
CA SER A 71 15.95 -19.75 5.84
C SER A 71 14.92 -19.97 4.73
N GLY A 72 14.97 -19.14 3.70
CA GLY A 72 14.04 -19.17 2.57
C GLY A 72 12.66 -18.59 2.88
N GLU A 73 12.41 -18.17 4.12
CA GLU A 73 11.19 -17.41 4.45
C GLU A 73 11.31 -15.96 3.98
N ARG A 74 10.14 -15.36 3.76
CA ARG A 74 10.04 -13.94 3.40
C ARG A 74 9.41 -13.16 4.53
N VAL A 75 10.04 -12.04 4.88
CA VAL A 75 9.51 -11.08 5.84
C VAL A 75 9.03 -9.86 5.07
N PHE A 76 7.75 -9.57 5.20
CA PHE A 76 7.11 -8.40 4.62
C PHE A 76 6.89 -7.33 5.69
N VAL A 77 7.41 -6.13 5.45
CA VAL A 77 7.15 -4.94 6.27
C VAL A 77 6.41 -3.95 5.40
N TYR A 78 5.15 -3.66 5.74
CA TYR A 78 4.25 -2.99 4.82
C TYR A 78 3.27 -2.06 5.51
N GLN A 79 2.75 -1.14 4.72
CA GLN A 79 1.58 -0.34 5.05
C GLN A 79 0.42 -0.75 4.15
N LYS A 80 -0.79 -0.80 4.71
CA LYS A 80 -2.01 -0.88 3.90
C LYS A 80 -2.19 0.43 3.14
N THR A 81 -2.45 0.33 1.85
CA THR A 81 -2.66 1.47 0.96
C THR A 81 -4.13 1.62 0.55
N TYR A 82 -4.95 0.64 0.89
CA TYR A 82 -6.38 0.64 0.77
C TYR A 82 -7.00 -0.06 1.98
N TYR A 83 -8.03 0.52 2.55
CA TYR A 83 -8.73 -0.04 3.70
C TYR A 83 -10.10 -0.54 3.28
N GLU A 84 -10.33 -1.81 3.49
CA GLU A 84 -11.66 -2.43 3.28
C GLU A 84 -12.57 -2.16 4.49
N PRO A 85 -13.89 -2.19 4.29
CA PRO A 85 -14.84 -2.03 5.39
C PRO A 85 -14.61 -2.93 6.59
N LYS A 86 -14.18 -4.16 6.38
CA LYS A 86 -13.85 -5.12 7.45
C LYS A 86 -12.64 -4.70 8.30
N ASP A 87 -11.81 -3.79 7.83
CA ASP A 87 -10.70 -3.24 8.61
C ASP A 87 -11.18 -2.28 9.71
N PHE A 88 -12.43 -1.86 9.65
CA PHE A 88 -13.05 -0.99 10.64
C PHE A 88 -14.11 -1.76 11.43
N HIS A 89 -14.05 -1.66 12.74
CA HIS A 89 -15.03 -2.31 13.63
C HIS A 89 -16.34 -1.53 13.77
N ASP A 90 -16.41 -0.34 13.21
CA ASP A 90 -17.57 0.53 13.26
C ASP A 90 -18.20 0.67 11.88
N SER A 91 -19.40 0.09 11.71
CA SER A 91 -20.16 0.17 10.47
C SER A 91 -20.63 1.59 10.08
N ARG A 92 -20.47 2.57 10.97
CA ARG A 92 -20.74 3.98 10.70
C ARG A 92 -19.56 4.70 10.05
N TYR A 93 -18.41 4.04 10.04
CA TYR A 93 -17.21 4.61 9.44
C TYR A 93 -17.33 4.58 7.92
N ASP A 94 -17.20 5.73 7.30
CA ASP A 94 -17.16 5.86 5.85
C ASP A 94 -15.70 5.81 5.38
N PRO A 95 -15.24 4.72 4.80
CA PRO A 95 -13.90 4.65 4.25
C PRO A 95 -13.81 5.53 3.00
N CYS A 96 -13.43 6.77 3.20
CA CYS A 96 -13.28 7.76 2.13
C CYS A 96 -11.95 7.62 1.38
N PHE A 97 -11.43 6.42 1.21
CA PHE A 97 -10.10 6.22 0.63
C PHE A 97 -10.16 5.59 -0.74
N SER A 98 -9.74 6.32 -1.74
CA SER A 98 -9.14 5.71 -2.93
C SER A 98 -7.80 5.11 -2.54
N PRO A 99 -7.26 4.14 -3.29
CA PRO A 99 -5.91 3.63 -3.05
C PRO A 99 -4.90 4.77 -2.93
N LEU A 100 -3.95 4.66 -2.00
CA LEU A 100 -2.92 5.68 -1.78
C LEU A 100 -1.88 5.72 -2.88
N VAL A 101 -1.65 4.59 -3.54
CA VAL A 101 -0.71 4.44 -4.65
C VAL A 101 -1.35 3.71 -5.82
N TYR A 102 -0.86 3.99 -7.02
CA TYR A 102 -1.44 3.48 -8.28
C TYR A 102 -0.34 2.93 -9.20
N PRO A 103 -0.70 2.04 -10.14
CA PRO A 103 0.19 1.69 -11.24
C PRO A 103 0.77 2.92 -11.94
N GLY A 104 1.98 2.79 -12.46
CA GLY A 104 2.72 3.88 -13.09
C GLY A 104 3.52 4.77 -12.13
N GLN A 105 3.14 4.82 -10.87
CA GLN A 105 3.91 5.52 -9.84
C GLN A 105 5.15 4.75 -9.42
N THR A 106 6.10 5.41 -8.81
CA THR A 106 7.34 4.82 -8.29
C THR A 106 7.33 4.85 -6.77
N VAL A 107 7.57 3.70 -6.17
CA VAL A 107 7.81 3.55 -4.73
C VAL A 107 9.31 3.67 -4.47
N HIS A 108 9.68 4.39 -3.43
CA HIS A 108 11.04 4.55 -2.93
C HIS A 108 11.09 4.14 -1.46
N GLY A 109 12.24 3.66 -1.02
CA GLY A 109 12.46 3.33 0.39
C GLY A 109 13.93 3.07 0.66
N SER A 110 14.34 3.31 1.89
CA SER A 110 15.70 3.06 2.38
C SER A 110 15.67 1.95 3.40
N VAL A 111 16.55 0.97 3.25
CA VAL A 111 16.60 -0.23 4.09
C VAL A 111 18.01 -0.49 4.61
N MET A 112 18.10 -1.06 5.81
CA MET A 112 19.36 -1.50 6.39
C MET A 112 19.17 -2.79 7.20
N LEU A 113 20.12 -3.72 7.11
CA LEU A 113 20.28 -4.80 8.07
C LEU A 113 21.27 -4.38 9.15
N PRO A 114 20.90 -4.43 10.44
CA PRO A 114 21.86 -4.26 11.54
C PRO A 114 22.98 -5.31 11.48
N GLU A 115 24.15 -5.00 12.06
CA GLU A 115 25.30 -5.92 12.06
C GLU A 115 25.00 -7.29 12.70
N TYR A 116 24.09 -7.31 13.66
CA TYR A 116 23.67 -8.52 14.37
C TYR A 116 22.57 -9.33 13.64
N ALA A 117 22.02 -8.81 12.56
CA ALA A 117 20.98 -9.51 11.79
C ALA A 117 21.56 -10.62 10.90
N GLY A 118 20.70 -11.55 10.48
CA GLY A 118 21.02 -12.51 9.43
C GLY A 118 21.26 -11.82 8.07
N GLU A 119 21.58 -12.61 7.06
CA GLU A 119 21.70 -12.12 5.68
C GLU A 119 20.33 -12.15 4.98
N ALA A 120 20.06 -11.16 4.16
CA ALA A 120 18.84 -11.10 3.36
C ALA A 120 19.07 -10.34 2.06
N ASP A 121 18.31 -10.74 1.04
CA ASP A 121 18.03 -9.90 -0.10
C ASP A 121 16.77 -9.08 0.17
N CYS A 122 16.66 -7.92 -0.45
CA CYS A 122 15.51 -7.04 -0.24
C CYS A 122 14.99 -6.48 -1.54
N SER A 123 13.68 -6.33 -1.63
CA SER A 123 13.00 -5.64 -2.72
C SER A 123 11.84 -4.81 -2.20
N LEU A 124 11.55 -3.69 -2.87
CA LEU A 124 10.25 -3.02 -2.72
C LEU A 124 9.17 -3.85 -3.38
N TYR A 125 7.95 -3.76 -2.86
CA TYR A 125 6.81 -4.47 -3.44
C TYR A 125 5.50 -3.72 -3.28
N VAL A 126 4.55 -4.10 -4.11
CA VAL A 126 3.12 -3.84 -3.92
C VAL A 126 2.36 -5.14 -4.06
N ARG A 127 1.21 -5.23 -3.41
CA ARG A 127 0.30 -6.38 -3.51
C ARG A 127 -1.05 -5.93 -4.04
N ASP A 128 -1.51 -6.62 -5.08
CA ASP A 128 -2.87 -6.45 -5.57
C ASP A 128 -3.85 -7.08 -4.58
N LEU A 129 -4.79 -6.29 -4.10
CA LEU A 129 -5.75 -6.72 -3.07
C LEU A 129 -6.69 -7.81 -3.58
N ARG A 130 -7.04 -7.77 -4.86
CA ARG A 130 -8.04 -8.65 -5.48
C ARG A 130 -7.49 -10.03 -5.78
N SER A 131 -6.35 -10.09 -6.47
CA SER A 131 -5.71 -11.35 -6.85
C SER A 131 -4.75 -11.89 -5.78
N GLY A 132 -4.37 -11.05 -4.81
CA GLY A 132 -3.30 -11.35 -3.87
C GLY A 132 -1.90 -11.38 -4.49
N LYS A 133 -1.78 -11.08 -5.78
CA LYS A 133 -0.50 -11.13 -6.50
C LYS A 133 0.45 -10.05 -5.99
N ILE A 134 1.70 -10.45 -5.80
CA ILE A 134 2.78 -9.57 -5.37
C ILE A 134 3.61 -9.18 -6.59
N PHE A 135 3.87 -7.90 -6.75
CA PHE A 135 4.75 -7.33 -7.75
C PHE A 135 5.94 -6.71 -7.02
N THR A 136 7.13 -7.16 -7.35
CA THR A 136 8.38 -6.74 -6.71
C THR A 136 9.26 -5.94 -7.65
N GLY A 137 10.00 -5.00 -7.10
CA GLY A 137 11.13 -4.37 -7.75
C GLY A 137 12.33 -5.32 -7.88
N LYS A 138 13.46 -4.74 -8.28
CA LYS A 138 14.73 -5.47 -8.34
C LYS A 138 15.14 -5.88 -6.92
N SER A 139 15.47 -7.17 -6.73
CA SER A 139 16.07 -7.67 -5.51
C SER A 139 17.53 -7.22 -5.39
N VAL A 140 17.92 -6.80 -4.19
CA VAL A 140 19.28 -6.32 -3.88
C VAL A 140 19.78 -7.06 -2.64
N HIS A 141 20.99 -7.59 -2.71
CA HIS A 141 21.67 -8.16 -1.54
C HIS A 141 22.06 -7.05 -0.57
N LEU A 142 21.58 -7.13 0.67
CA LEU A 142 21.81 -6.09 1.66
C LEU A 142 23.17 -6.24 2.35
N LYS A 143 23.91 -5.13 2.41
CA LYS A 143 25.14 -5.03 3.21
C LYS A 143 24.76 -4.59 4.62
N LYS A 144 25.18 -5.37 5.62
CA LYS A 144 24.95 -5.06 7.03
C LYS A 144 25.57 -3.71 7.42
N GLY A 145 24.89 -2.99 8.31
CA GLY A 145 25.33 -1.68 8.79
C GLY A 145 25.29 -0.55 7.76
N CYS A 146 24.79 -0.81 6.55
CA CYS A 146 24.75 0.16 5.47
C CYS A 146 23.32 0.40 4.99
N TRP A 147 22.88 1.64 4.98
CA TRP A 147 21.63 2.03 4.34
C TRP A 147 21.73 1.87 2.82
N GLN A 148 20.69 1.33 2.22
CA GLN A 148 20.58 1.13 0.78
C GLN A 148 19.24 1.67 0.30
N GLU A 149 19.28 2.53 -0.70
CA GLU A 149 18.10 3.12 -1.33
C GLU A 149 17.58 2.17 -2.41
N LEU A 150 16.29 1.96 -2.41
CA LEU A 150 15.57 1.14 -3.37
C LEU A 150 14.52 1.97 -4.09
N SER A 151 14.26 1.64 -5.34
CA SER A 151 13.15 2.22 -6.10
C SER A 151 12.46 1.15 -6.93
N PHE A 152 11.13 1.28 -7.08
CA PHE A 152 10.32 0.35 -7.83
C PHE A 152 9.17 1.07 -8.53
N ARG A 153 9.19 1.07 -9.87
CA ARG A 153 8.06 1.54 -10.65
C ARG A 153 6.99 0.47 -10.71
N ILE A 154 5.81 0.80 -10.20
CA ILE A 154 4.67 -0.10 -10.17
C ILE A 154 4.20 -0.38 -11.60
N PRO A 155 4.17 -1.65 -12.04
CA PRO A 155 3.68 -2.00 -13.37
C PRO A 155 2.18 -1.71 -13.49
N SER A 156 1.70 -1.54 -14.71
CA SER A 156 0.27 -1.43 -14.98
C SER A 156 -0.34 -2.80 -15.18
N TRP A 157 -1.52 -3.03 -14.61
CA TRP A 157 -2.38 -4.19 -14.87
C TRP A 157 -3.84 -3.79 -14.80
N GLU A 158 -4.67 -4.52 -15.50
CA GLU A 158 -6.09 -4.23 -15.56
C GLU A 158 -6.79 -4.46 -14.22
N GLY A 159 -7.66 -3.54 -13.83
CA GLY A 159 -8.39 -3.57 -12.56
C GLY A 159 -7.50 -3.52 -11.32
N ALA A 160 -6.32 -2.93 -11.42
CA ALA A 160 -5.37 -2.84 -10.32
C ALA A 160 -5.97 -2.19 -9.08
N LEU A 161 -5.84 -2.88 -7.95
CA LEU A 161 -6.17 -2.35 -6.64
C LEU A 161 -5.04 -2.66 -5.67
N ILE A 162 -4.17 -1.69 -5.43
CA ILE A 162 -3.01 -1.88 -4.56
C ILE A 162 -3.46 -1.81 -3.11
N GLY A 163 -3.36 -2.92 -2.41
CA GLY A 163 -3.75 -3.03 -1.00
C GLY A 163 -2.60 -2.91 -0.02
N GLU A 164 -1.38 -3.15 -0.47
CA GLU A 164 -0.18 -3.08 0.35
C GLU A 164 1.00 -2.49 -0.43
N MET A 165 1.83 -1.73 0.25
CA MET A 165 3.10 -1.20 -0.22
C MET A 165 4.15 -1.35 0.87
N GLY A 166 5.34 -1.80 0.53
CA GLY A 166 6.40 -1.97 1.52
C GLY A 166 7.66 -2.63 0.98
N VAL A 167 8.35 -3.32 1.87
CA VAL A 167 9.59 -4.06 1.58
C VAL A 167 9.42 -5.54 1.88
N CYS A 168 10.04 -6.36 1.04
CA CYS A 168 10.14 -7.80 1.22
C CYS A 168 11.60 -8.16 1.44
N PHE A 169 11.89 -8.84 2.54
CA PHE A 169 13.20 -9.42 2.83
C PHE A 169 13.14 -10.92 2.57
N ASP A 170 13.93 -11.40 1.63
CA ASP A 170 14.14 -12.80 1.35
C ASP A 170 15.30 -13.28 2.22
N LEU A 171 15.04 -14.12 3.23
CA LEU A 171 16.02 -14.54 4.21
C LEU A 171 16.96 -15.58 3.61
N LEU A 172 18.25 -15.28 3.61
CA LEU A 172 19.29 -16.17 3.07
C LEU A 172 19.75 -17.18 4.11
N MET A 173 20.24 -18.32 3.60
CA MET A 173 20.60 -19.48 4.42
C MET A 173 21.73 -19.20 5.38
N GLY A 174 21.43 -19.21 6.69
CA GLY A 174 22.42 -19.58 7.70
C GLY A 174 22.25 -21.05 8.10
N THR A 175 23.26 -21.65 8.66
CA THR A 175 23.27 -23.05 9.09
C THR A 175 22.51 -23.31 10.39
N GLU A 176 21.98 -22.29 11.04
CA GLU A 176 21.24 -22.39 12.30
C GLU A 176 19.73 -22.50 12.05
N ALA A 177 19.09 -23.42 12.76
CA ALA A 177 17.70 -23.82 12.51
C ALA A 177 16.65 -22.75 12.84
N THR A 178 17.00 -21.77 13.66
CA THR A 178 16.09 -20.67 14.02
C THR A 178 16.87 -19.39 14.25
N GLN A 179 16.49 -18.34 13.56
CA GLN A 179 17.15 -17.05 13.67
C GLN A 179 16.14 -15.96 14.06
N THR A 180 16.67 -14.84 14.51
CA THR A 180 15.91 -13.60 14.67
C THR A 180 16.16 -12.73 13.47
N PHE A 181 15.09 -12.36 12.79
CA PHE A 181 15.14 -11.31 11.78
C PHE A 181 15.13 -9.94 12.47
N ALA A 182 15.96 -9.03 11.99
CA ALA A 182 15.88 -7.60 12.28
C ALA A 182 16.20 -6.82 11.01
N GLY A 183 15.36 -5.84 10.69
CA GLY A 183 15.56 -4.94 9.56
C GLY A 183 15.11 -3.53 9.92
N LEU A 184 15.75 -2.54 9.35
CA LEU A 184 15.40 -1.13 9.47
C LEU A 184 14.86 -0.63 8.15
N LEU A 185 13.82 0.20 8.22
CA LEU A 185 13.18 0.86 7.08
C LEU A 185 13.05 2.34 7.37
N ASP A 186 13.39 3.15 6.39
CA ASP A 186 13.23 4.59 6.47
C ASP A 186 12.82 5.16 5.11
N ASP A 187 12.27 6.38 5.13
CA ASP A 187 11.93 7.12 3.90
C ASP A 187 11.11 6.32 2.89
N LEU A 188 10.07 5.59 3.34
CA LEU A 188 9.16 4.91 2.42
C LEU A 188 8.15 5.92 1.86
N TRP A 189 8.15 6.13 0.55
CA TRP A 189 7.30 7.12 -0.13
C TRP A 189 7.04 6.75 -1.59
N ALA A 190 6.12 7.45 -2.23
CA ALA A 190 5.82 7.26 -3.64
C ALA A 190 5.72 8.60 -4.38
N ASP A 191 5.98 8.57 -5.68
CA ASP A 191 5.82 9.71 -6.59
C ASP A 191 5.39 9.27 -7.99
N GLY A 192 5.30 10.22 -8.88
CA GLY A 192 4.98 10.01 -10.28
C GLY A 192 3.49 10.05 -10.59
N THR A 193 3.19 10.01 -11.89
CA THR A 193 1.84 10.09 -12.41
C THR A 193 1.21 8.71 -12.46
N PRO A 194 -0.03 8.52 -11.98
CA PRO A 194 -0.77 7.29 -12.15
C PRO A 194 -0.99 6.93 -13.63
N ASP A 195 -0.88 5.65 -13.93
CA ASP A 195 -1.19 5.06 -15.22
C ASP A 195 -1.95 3.76 -14.99
N TYR A 196 -3.27 3.86 -14.86
CA TYR A 196 -4.11 2.72 -14.54
C TYR A 196 -5.44 2.77 -15.28
N ARG A 197 -6.08 1.61 -15.39
CA ARG A 197 -7.37 1.44 -16.04
C ARG A 197 -8.35 0.74 -15.10
N ILE A 198 -9.56 1.26 -15.03
CA ILE A 198 -10.71 0.63 -14.37
C ILE A 198 -11.58 0.03 -15.48
N ASP A 199 -11.81 -1.26 -15.43
CA ASP A 199 -12.54 -1.99 -16.48
C ASP A 199 -13.97 -2.37 -16.12
N PHE A 200 -14.33 -2.28 -14.86
CA PHE A 200 -15.64 -2.70 -14.32
C PHE A 200 -16.06 -4.14 -14.60
N CYS A 201 -15.20 -4.94 -15.23
CA CYS A 201 -15.47 -6.35 -15.52
C CYS A 201 -15.27 -7.24 -14.31
N GLN A 202 -14.67 -6.71 -13.27
CA GLN A 202 -14.36 -7.43 -12.06
C GLN A 202 -15.39 -7.12 -10.98
N GLU A 203 -15.69 -8.13 -10.17
CA GLU A 203 -16.58 -7.95 -9.03
C GLU A 203 -16.03 -6.95 -8.02
N THR A 204 -16.91 -6.36 -7.27
CA THR A 204 -16.54 -5.53 -6.13
C THR A 204 -15.77 -6.35 -5.13
N THR A 205 -14.74 -5.79 -4.54
CA THR A 205 -13.96 -6.45 -3.49
C THR A 205 -14.82 -6.70 -2.26
N GLU A 206 -15.73 -5.80 -1.98
CA GLU A 206 -16.68 -5.95 -0.88
C GLU A 206 -17.91 -5.07 -1.10
N VAL A 207 -19.08 -5.55 -0.72
CA VAL A 207 -20.32 -4.78 -0.68
C VAL A 207 -20.72 -4.64 0.78
N TRP A 208 -20.71 -3.42 1.30
CA TRP A 208 -21.28 -3.15 2.60
C TRP A 208 -22.79 -3.20 2.54
N THR A 209 -23.36 -4.01 3.41
CA THR A 209 -24.79 -4.00 3.66
C THR A 209 -25.12 -2.73 4.46
N GLY A 210 -25.80 -1.79 3.85
CA GLY A 210 -26.18 -0.54 4.51
C GLY A 210 -25.91 0.69 3.64
N LEU A 211 -25.37 1.72 4.26
CA LEU A 211 -25.19 3.03 3.63
C LEU A 211 -23.97 3.09 2.69
N HIS A 212 -23.01 2.20 2.84
CA HIS A 212 -21.74 2.24 2.12
C HIS A 212 -21.60 1.03 1.21
N LYS A 213 -21.25 1.29 -0.03
CA LYS A 213 -20.90 0.29 -1.04
C LYS A 213 -19.60 0.72 -1.68
N GLU A 214 -18.70 -0.23 -1.86
CA GLU A 214 -17.45 0.02 -2.54
C GLU A 214 -17.41 -0.72 -3.88
N VAL A 215 -17.08 0.05 -4.89
CA VAL A 215 -16.63 -0.46 -6.17
C VAL A 215 -15.14 -0.19 -6.22
N SER A 216 -14.35 -1.21 -6.56
CA SER A 216 -12.88 -1.06 -6.64
C SER A 216 -12.49 0.28 -7.25
N GLN A 217 -11.60 0.99 -6.57
CA GLN A 217 -11.04 2.27 -6.99
C GLN A 217 -12.00 3.47 -6.95
N PHE A 218 -13.24 3.27 -6.54
CA PHE A 218 -14.16 4.35 -6.22
C PHE A 218 -14.44 4.42 -4.73
N THR A 219 -14.55 5.62 -4.23
CA THR A 219 -14.93 5.91 -2.85
C THR A 219 -16.05 6.93 -2.84
N ARG A 220 -16.70 7.11 -1.69
CA ARG A 220 -17.81 8.03 -1.52
C ARG A 220 -18.91 7.81 -2.56
N LEU A 221 -19.50 6.62 -2.53
CA LEU A 221 -20.59 6.26 -3.40
C LEU A 221 -21.91 6.78 -2.82
N LYS A 222 -22.63 7.56 -3.61
CA LYS A 222 -23.98 8.01 -3.29
C LYS A 222 -24.93 7.59 -4.39
N GLY A 223 -26.11 7.10 -4.02
CA GLY A 223 -27.06 6.51 -4.94
C GLY A 223 -26.99 4.98 -4.93
N HIS A 224 -27.65 4.36 -5.87
CA HIS A 224 -27.60 2.91 -6.07
C HIS A 224 -26.57 2.60 -7.18
N LEU A 225 -25.45 2.03 -6.77
CA LEU A 225 -24.37 1.66 -7.67
C LEU A 225 -24.23 0.15 -7.69
N TYR A 226 -24.03 -0.38 -8.90
CA TYR A 226 -23.78 -1.81 -9.11
C TYR A 226 -22.97 -2.02 -10.37
N LEU A 227 -22.26 -3.14 -10.45
CA LEU A 227 -21.55 -3.57 -11.65
C LEU A 227 -22.40 -4.58 -12.41
N ASP A 228 -22.57 -4.34 -13.70
CA ASP A 228 -23.23 -5.26 -14.61
C ASP A 228 -22.66 -5.12 -16.01
N GLN A 229 -22.42 -6.23 -16.69
CA GLN A 229 -21.94 -6.30 -18.08
C GLN A 229 -20.72 -5.44 -18.37
N GLY A 230 -19.78 -5.35 -17.43
CA GLY A 230 -18.55 -4.58 -17.59
C GLY A 230 -18.73 -3.05 -17.45
N ALA A 231 -19.81 -2.62 -16.85
CA ALA A 231 -20.10 -1.22 -16.62
C ALA A 231 -20.47 -0.93 -15.16
N LEU A 232 -20.12 0.25 -14.71
CA LEU A 232 -20.64 0.80 -13.45
C LEU A 232 -21.97 1.50 -13.72
N HIS A 233 -23.04 0.96 -13.16
CA HIS A 233 -24.36 1.55 -13.21
C HIS A 233 -24.59 2.43 -11.99
N LEU A 234 -25.05 3.67 -12.23
CA LEU A 234 -25.43 4.60 -11.19
C LEU A 234 -26.91 4.97 -11.38
N SER A 235 -27.73 4.73 -10.39
CA SER A 235 -29.15 5.06 -10.36
C SER A 235 -29.50 5.79 -9.06
N CYS A 236 -30.28 6.86 -9.16
CA CYS A 236 -30.77 7.58 -7.99
C CYS A 236 -32.05 8.34 -8.34
N ALA A 237 -32.84 8.65 -7.33
CA ALA A 237 -34.07 9.46 -7.51
C ALA A 237 -33.79 10.97 -7.52
N ASP A 238 -32.65 11.38 -6.96
CA ASP A 238 -32.28 12.77 -6.81
C ASP A 238 -30.85 13.02 -7.32
N PHE A 239 -29.86 12.61 -6.54
CA PHE A 239 -28.46 12.86 -6.85
C PHE A 239 -27.60 11.63 -6.53
N GLY A 240 -26.80 11.21 -7.52
CA GLY A 240 -25.85 10.11 -7.36
C GLY A 240 -24.45 10.51 -7.78
N GLU A 241 -23.46 10.02 -7.05
CA GLU A 241 -22.06 10.33 -7.31
C GLU A 241 -21.13 9.20 -6.91
N ALA A 242 -20.00 9.11 -7.61
CA ALA A 242 -18.89 8.23 -7.30
C ALA A 242 -17.58 8.98 -7.53
N TYR A 243 -16.63 8.82 -6.63
CA TYR A 243 -15.33 9.47 -6.71
C TYR A 243 -14.21 8.46 -6.88
N THR A 244 -13.21 8.84 -7.65
CA THR A 244 -11.92 8.13 -7.73
C THR A 244 -10.80 9.15 -7.85
N GLY A 245 -9.59 8.72 -7.47
CA GLY A 245 -8.41 9.57 -7.52
C GLY A 245 -8.10 10.27 -6.21
N ARG A 246 -7.14 11.18 -6.25
CA ARG A 246 -6.62 11.91 -5.09
C ARG A 246 -6.65 13.40 -5.33
N TYR A 247 -6.80 14.17 -4.26
CA TYR A 247 -6.86 15.64 -4.31
C TYR A 247 -5.53 16.29 -4.75
N ASP A 248 -4.42 15.57 -4.61
CA ASP A 248 -3.08 16.03 -4.96
C ASP A 248 -2.70 15.78 -6.43
N TRP A 249 -3.56 15.14 -7.21
CA TRP A 249 -3.31 14.91 -8.63
C TRP A 249 -3.34 16.22 -9.41
N LYS A 250 -2.32 16.41 -10.25
CA LYS A 250 -2.16 17.56 -11.13
C LYS A 250 -1.84 17.06 -12.55
N ASP A 251 -2.24 17.84 -13.54
CA ASP A 251 -1.85 17.64 -14.95
C ASP A 251 -2.07 16.19 -15.45
N TYR A 252 -3.25 15.65 -15.22
CA TYR A 252 -3.64 14.31 -15.64
C TYR A 252 -4.65 14.35 -16.78
N THR A 253 -4.73 13.25 -17.53
CA THR A 253 -5.76 12.98 -18.53
C THR A 253 -6.67 11.87 -18.01
N ALA A 254 -7.97 12.09 -18.02
CA ALA A 254 -8.98 11.08 -17.74
C ALA A 254 -9.73 10.76 -19.03
N ILE A 255 -9.82 9.48 -19.37
CA ILE A 255 -10.58 8.96 -20.50
C ILE A 255 -11.66 8.04 -19.95
N PHE A 256 -12.91 8.25 -20.36
CA PHE A 256 -14.03 7.44 -19.88
C PHE A 256 -15.10 7.34 -20.98
N GLU A 257 -15.87 6.26 -20.89
CA GLU A 257 -17.09 6.07 -21.66
C GLU A 257 -18.27 6.20 -20.73
N MET A 258 -19.27 6.98 -21.12
CA MET A 258 -20.50 7.20 -20.35
C MET A 258 -21.70 7.12 -21.27
N THR A 259 -22.70 6.34 -20.87
CA THR A 259 -23.99 6.25 -21.55
C THR A 259 -25.10 6.76 -20.64
N PRO A 260 -25.59 8.00 -20.82
CA PRO A 260 -26.76 8.49 -20.11
C PRO A 260 -28.01 7.72 -20.57
N LEU A 261 -28.71 7.11 -19.63
CA LEU A 261 -29.96 6.39 -19.92
C LEU A 261 -31.17 7.27 -19.61
N THR A 262 -31.10 8.05 -18.54
CA THR A 262 -32.15 8.97 -18.08
C THR A 262 -31.51 10.16 -17.38
N GLY A 263 -32.29 11.18 -17.09
CA GLY A 263 -31.86 12.35 -16.33
C GLY A 263 -31.42 13.53 -17.20
N GLU A 264 -31.42 14.70 -16.61
CA GLU A 264 -31.13 15.98 -17.28
C GLU A 264 -29.65 16.38 -17.13
N ASN A 265 -29.00 15.96 -16.03
CA ASN A 265 -27.64 16.34 -15.67
C ASN A 265 -26.77 15.09 -15.46
N ASN A 266 -26.20 14.58 -16.53
CA ASN A 266 -25.21 13.51 -16.47
C ASN A 266 -23.84 14.11 -16.76
N MET A 267 -22.92 14.07 -15.79
CA MET A 267 -21.63 14.74 -15.93
C MET A 267 -20.49 13.95 -15.28
N VAL A 268 -19.30 14.19 -15.76
CA VAL A 268 -18.05 13.80 -15.10
C VAL A 268 -17.33 15.06 -14.68
N ASN A 269 -17.06 15.18 -13.41
CA ASN A 269 -16.33 16.29 -12.84
C ASN A 269 -14.87 15.89 -12.61
N VAL A 270 -13.95 16.75 -13.01
CA VAL A 270 -12.52 16.61 -12.75
C VAL A 270 -12.06 17.69 -11.80
N ARG A 271 -11.06 17.37 -10.95
CA ARG A 271 -10.51 18.31 -9.96
C ARG A 271 -11.58 18.87 -9.01
N VAL A 272 -12.46 18.00 -8.53
CA VAL A 272 -13.44 18.39 -7.50
C VAL A 272 -12.68 18.58 -6.19
N GLN A 273 -12.84 19.74 -5.57
CA GLN A 273 -12.28 20.09 -4.27
C GLN A 273 -13.37 20.24 -3.23
#